data_7580d937050cf2d4d28de7626117fbdf
#
_entry.id   7580d937050cf2d4d28de7626117fbdf
#
_cell.length_a   1.000
_cell.length_b   1.000
_cell.length_c   1.000
_cell.angle_alpha   90.00
_cell.angle_beta   90.00
_cell.angle_gamma   90.00
#
_symmetry.space_group_name_H-M   'P 1'
#
loop_
_entity.id
_entity.type
_entity.pdbx_description
1 polymer ?
#
loop_
_entity_poly.entity_id
_entity_poly.type
_entity_poly.pdbx_seq_one_letter_code
_entity_poly.pdbx_strand_id
1 'polypeptide(L)'
;MSSLNSNGIEYDLVIGGEPVFASDEERAEVEETLARVATFSTRLGWTTPDRLFGDIDMLVVPSIAPESFGLVVAEAMSARVPVIVSDAGALSEVLGGASYPYVVPADQPVALAQAIKSLGTELREDTDALAERTSELFWRWQENYSPEAGKVRVGEILERFIR
;
A
#
# COMPACT_ATOMS: atom_id res chain seq x y z
N MET A 1 22.19 -10.10 6.54
CA MET A 1 21.12 -9.68 5.60
C MET A 1 21.69 -8.59 4.73
N SER A 2 21.56 -8.70 3.41
CA SER A 2 21.95 -7.61 2.51
C SER A 2 20.72 -6.72 2.37
N SER A 3 20.78 -5.51 2.88
CA SER A 3 19.73 -4.50 2.75
C SER A 3 19.95 -3.64 1.51
N LEU A 4 18.88 -3.10 0.94
CA LEU A 4 18.99 -2.05 -0.06
C LEU A 4 19.46 -0.77 0.63
N ASN A 5 20.60 -0.24 0.27
CA ASN A 5 21.13 1.00 0.83
C ASN A 5 20.94 2.16 -0.14
N SER A 6 20.17 3.15 0.25
CA SER A 6 20.04 4.40 -0.49
C SER A 6 20.20 5.58 0.48
N ASN A 7 21.22 6.39 0.30
CA ASN A 7 21.52 7.58 1.13
C ASN A 7 21.66 7.30 2.65
N GLY A 8 22.26 6.17 3.02
CA GLY A 8 22.43 5.79 4.41
C GLY A 8 21.16 5.28 5.10
N ILE A 9 20.09 5.02 4.34
CA ILE A 9 18.91 4.28 4.80
C ILE A 9 19.02 2.84 4.29
N GLU A 10 18.93 1.90 5.20
CA GLU A 10 18.83 0.48 4.89
C GLU A 10 17.34 0.11 4.83
N TYR A 11 16.96 -0.63 3.78
CA TYR A 11 15.60 -1.12 3.59
C TYR A 11 15.59 -2.63 3.56
N ASP A 12 14.68 -3.23 4.32
CA ASP A 12 14.30 -4.62 4.20
C ASP A 12 12.99 -4.72 3.41
N LEU A 13 12.94 -5.56 2.41
CA LEU A 13 11.75 -5.77 1.59
C LEU A 13 10.90 -6.90 2.17
N VAL A 14 9.68 -6.60 2.55
CA VAL A 14 8.67 -7.61 2.94
C VAL A 14 7.68 -7.78 1.80
N ILE A 15 7.48 -9.01 1.33
CA ILE A 15 6.58 -9.34 0.23
C ILE A 15 5.42 -10.19 0.77
N GLY A 16 4.22 -9.61 0.80
CA GLY A 16 2.99 -10.28 1.16
C GLY A 16 2.19 -10.67 -0.08
N GLY A 17 1.57 -11.84 -0.06
CA GLY A 17 0.75 -12.36 -1.14
C GLY A 17 1.40 -13.46 -1.97
N GLU A 18 0.59 -14.07 -2.83
CA GLU A 18 0.99 -15.14 -3.74
C GLU A 18 0.28 -14.95 -5.09
N PRO A 19 0.90 -15.37 -6.21
CA PRO A 19 0.30 -15.26 -7.55
C PRO A 19 -0.77 -16.34 -7.77
N VAL A 20 -1.85 -16.31 -7.00
CA VAL A 20 -2.88 -17.37 -6.95
C VAL A 20 -3.57 -17.58 -8.31
N PHE A 21 -3.79 -16.49 -9.05
CA PHE A 21 -4.52 -16.51 -10.33
C PHE A 21 -3.61 -16.44 -11.55
N ALA A 22 -2.29 -16.50 -11.36
CA ALA A 22 -1.32 -16.44 -12.44
C ALA A 22 -1.21 -17.78 -13.16
N SER A 23 -0.93 -17.76 -14.48
CA SER A 23 -0.53 -18.93 -15.26
C SER A 23 0.81 -19.50 -14.79
N ASP A 24 1.17 -20.69 -15.25
CA ASP A 24 2.46 -21.29 -14.89
C ASP A 24 3.65 -20.46 -15.43
N GLU A 25 3.49 -19.82 -16.59
CA GLU A 25 4.51 -18.93 -17.16
C GLU A 25 4.69 -17.67 -16.31
N GLU A 26 3.60 -17.02 -15.94
CA GLU A 26 3.63 -15.82 -15.07
C GLU A 26 4.19 -16.16 -13.67
N ARG A 27 3.87 -17.34 -13.13
CA ARG A 27 4.46 -17.80 -11.85
C ARG A 27 5.96 -17.97 -11.97
N ALA A 28 6.46 -18.54 -13.06
CA ALA A 28 7.88 -18.75 -13.28
C ALA A 28 8.62 -17.40 -13.38
N GLU A 29 8.04 -16.39 -14.07
CA GLU A 29 8.60 -15.05 -14.16
C GLU A 29 8.64 -14.35 -12.79
N VAL A 30 7.56 -14.50 -12.00
CA VAL A 30 7.52 -13.96 -10.61
C VAL A 30 8.61 -14.61 -9.76
N GLU A 31 8.74 -15.95 -9.79
CA GLU A 31 9.78 -16.64 -9.01
C GLU A 31 11.20 -16.26 -9.43
N GLU A 32 11.46 -16.08 -10.74
CA GLU A 32 12.76 -15.57 -11.22
C GLU A 32 13.04 -14.17 -10.69
N THR A 33 12.04 -13.30 -10.70
CA THR A 33 12.15 -11.93 -10.18
C THR A 33 12.39 -11.93 -8.68
N LEU A 34 11.66 -12.75 -7.92
CA LEU A 34 11.82 -12.90 -6.48
C LEU A 34 13.20 -13.47 -6.10
N ALA A 35 13.74 -14.37 -6.90
CA ALA A 35 15.10 -14.91 -6.69
C ALA A 35 16.17 -13.81 -6.74
N ARG A 36 15.99 -12.76 -7.56
CA ARG A 36 16.94 -11.63 -7.65
C ARG A 36 16.97 -10.78 -6.38
N VAL A 37 15.89 -10.74 -5.63
CA VAL A 37 15.74 -9.93 -4.40
C VAL A 37 15.83 -10.76 -3.12
N ALA A 38 15.99 -12.07 -3.21
CA ALA A 38 15.94 -13.01 -2.08
C ALA A 38 16.92 -12.70 -0.94
N THR A 39 18.04 -12.04 -1.24
CA THR A 39 19.07 -11.73 -0.23
C THR A 39 18.71 -10.60 0.72
N PHE A 40 17.74 -9.74 0.33
CA PHE A 40 17.29 -8.57 1.09
C PHE A 40 15.76 -8.52 1.21
N SER A 41 15.07 -9.62 0.95
CA SER A 41 13.63 -9.72 1.08
C SER A 41 13.17 -10.86 1.97
N THR A 42 12.03 -10.68 2.60
CA THR A 42 11.31 -11.71 3.35
C THR A 42 9.97 -11.95 2.68
N ARG A 43 9.68 -13.20 2.31
CA ARG A 43 8.38 -13.58 1.74
C ARG A 43 7.47 -14.10 2.85
N LEU A 44 6.30 -13.49 3.00
CA LEU A 44 5.28 -13.92 3.97
C LEU A 44 4.28 -14.91 3.37
N GLY A 45 4.23 -15.02 2.03
CA GLY A 45 3.17 -15.76 1.35
C GLY A 45 1.79 -15.14 1.60
N TRP A 46 0.76 -15.97 1.64
CA TRP A 46 -0.58 -15.52 2.05
C TRP A 46 -0.55 -15.12 3.54
N THR A 47 -0.90 -13.87 3.84
CA THR A 47 -0.80 -13.32 5.20
C THR A 47 -2.04 -12.51 5.56
N THR A 48 -2.24 -12.28 6.85
CA THR A 48 -3.33 -11.41 7.34
C THR A 48 -2.85 -9.95 7.40
N PRO A 49 -3.77 -8.97 7.29
CA PRO A 49 -3.43 -7.55 7.46
C PRO A 49 -2.65 -7.26 8.75
N ASP A 50 -3.10 -7.78 9.88
CA ASP A 50 -2.46 -7.55 11.19
C ASP A 50 -0.98 -7.97 11.19
N ARG A 51 -0.68 -9.11 10.56
CA ARG A 51 0.70 -9.58 10.47
C ARG A 51 1.52 -8.75 9.50
N LEU A 52 0.96 -8.40 8.33
CA LEU A 52 1.66 -7.59 7.34
C LEU A 52 2.00 -6.22 7.90
N PHE A 53 1.00 -5.51 8.42
CA PHE A 53 1.16 -4.13 8.87
C PHE A 53 1.86 -3.99 10.23
N GLY A 54 1.98 -5.07 11.01
CA GLY A 54 2.77 -5.09 12.23
C GLY A 54 4.30 -5.14 11.99
N ASP A 55 4.71 -5.56 10.81
CA ASP A 55 6.12 -5.83 10.49
C ASP A 55 6.72 -4.84 9.47
N ILE A 56 5.96 -3.82 9.02
CA ILE A 56 6.42 -2.86 8.01
C ILE A 56 6.26 -1.41 8.45
N ASP A 57 7.19 -0.56 8.02
CA ASP A 57 7.16 0.89 8.28
C ASP A 57 6.46 1.66 7.15
N MET A 58 6.36 1.10 5.96
CA MET A 58 5.64 1.66 4.81
C MET A 58 5.10 0.56 3.91
N LEU A 59 3.94 0.81 3.30
CA LEU A 59 3.38 -0.04 2.24
C LEU A 59 3.69 0.56 0.88
N VAL A 60 4.08 -0.29 -0.08
CA VAL A 60 4.25 0.09 -1.49
C VAL A 60 3.33 -0.77 -2.35
N VAL A 61 2.46 -0.11 -3.13
CA VAL A 61 1.52 -0.76 -4.07
C VAL A 61 1.82 -0.26 -5.50
N PRO A 62 2.78 -0.89 -6.18
CA PRO A 62 3.28 -0.42 -7.48
C PRO A 62 2.50 -1.03 -8.66
N SER A 63 1.19 -1.14 -8.57
CA SER A 63 0.36 -1.76 -9.61
C SER A 63 0.55 -1.08 -10.96
N ILE A 64 0.73 -1.86 -12.01
CA ILE A 64 0.78 -1.37 -13.40
C ILE A 64 -0.62 -1.43 -14.02
N ALA A 65 -1.35 -2.52 -13.76
CA ALA A 65 -2.73 -2.67 -14.19
C ALA A 65 -3.69 -1.86 -13.31
N PRO A 66 -4.78 -1.31 -13.88
CA PRO A 66 -5.76 -0.56 -13.10
C PRO A 66 -6.40 -1.40 -11.98
N GLU A 67 -6.29 -0.92 -10.78
CA GLU A 67 -6.95 -1.50 -9.60
C GLU A 67 -8.40 -1.01 -9.49
N SER A 68 -9.31 -1.91 -9.16
CA SER A 68 -10.73 -1.55 -8.99
C SER A 68 -11.01 -0.80 -7.69
N PHE A 69 -10.25 -1.06 -6.62
CA PHE A 69 -10.39 -0.41 -5.32
C PHE A 69 -9.05 -0.28 -4.57
N GLY A 70 -8.29 -1.38 -4.42
CA GLY A 70 -7.07 -1.39 -3.63
C GLY A 70 -7.34 -1.62 -2.13
N LEU A 71 -7.94 -2.77 -1.77
CA LEU A 71 -8.25 -3.11 -0.38
C LEU A 71 -7.04 -2.98 0.55
N VAL A 72 -5.87 -3.40 0.10
CA VAL A 72 -4.63 -3.33 0.89
C VAL A 72 -4.27 -1.89 1.27
N VAL A 73 -4.63 -0.90 0.43
CA VAL A 73 -4.43 0.53 0.74
C VAL A 73 -5.36 0.95 1.88
N ALA A 74 -6.66 0.58 1.81
CA ALA A 74 -7.61 0.89 2.88
C ALA A 74 -7.23 0.20 4.20
N GLU A 75 -6.71 -1.02 4.14
CA GLU A 75 -6.19 -1.74 5.31
C GLU A 75 -4.97 -1.04 5.91
N ALA A 76 -4.02 -0.57 5.11
CA ALA A 76 -2.87 0.20 5.58
C ALA A 76 -3.30 1.54 6.23
N MET A 77 -4.29 2.22 5.65
CA MET A 77 -4.87 3.43 6.26
C MET A 77 -5.44 3.13 7.65
N SER A 78 -6.13 1.99 7.82
CA SER A 78 -6.67 1.56 9.12
C SER A 78 -5.58 1.27 10.14
N ALA A 79 -4.45 0.75 9.69
CA ALA A 79 -3.28 0.44 10.50
C ALA A 79 -2.36 1.65 10.73
N ARG A 80 -2.66 2.83 10.15
CA ARG A 80 -1.81 4.04 10.15
C ARG A 80 -0.42 3.82 9.55
N VAL A 81 -0.29 2.87 8.63
CA VAL A 81 0.93 2.64 7.86
C VAL A 81 0.95 3.59 6.66
N PRO A 82 2.00 4.39 6.48
CA PRO A 82 2.12 5.27 5.32
C PRO A 82 2.24 4.46 4.03
N VAL A 83 1.69 5.00 2.94
CA VAL A 83 1.50 4.25 1.68
C VAL A 83 2.15 5.00 0.52
N ILE A 84 2.77 4.26 -0.38
CA ILE A 84 3.14 4.72 -1.73
C ILE A 84 2.32 3.91 -2.72
N VAL A 85 1.63 4.57 -3.63
CA VAL A 85 0.84 3.89 -4.68
C VAL A 85 1.21 4.42 -6.07
N SER A 86 1.02 3.58 -7.07
CA SER A 86 0.94 4.05 -8.45
C SER A 86 -0.43 4.68 -8.72
N ASP A 87 -0.54 5.52 -9.76
CA ASP A 87 -1.79 6.11 -10.24
C ASP A 87 -2.67 5.12 -11.03
N ALA A 88 -2.54 3.83 -10.75
CA ALA A 88 -3.25 2.74 -11.41
C ALA A 88 -4.69 2.60 -10.89
N GLY A 89 -5.66 3.05 -11.66
CA GLY A 89 -7.08 2.90 -11.34
C GLY A 89 -7.52 3.68 -10.09
N ALA A 90 -8.19 3.03 -9.14
CA ALA A 90 -8.77 3.67 -7.96
C ALA A 90 -7.79 3.95 -6.82
N LEU A 91 -6.53 3.54 -6.90
CA LEU A 91 -5.57 3.62 -5.78
C LEU A 91 -5.42 5.05 -5.25
N SER A 92 -5.23 6.03 -6.12
CA SER A 92 -5.10 7.43 -5.72
C SER A 92 -6.40 7.99 -5.12
N GLU A 93 -7.57 7.58 -5.63
CA GLU A 93 -8.88 8.00 -5.13
C GLU A 93 -9.10 7.53 -3.68
N VAL A 94 -8.72 6.30 -3.36
CA VAL A 94 -8.80 5.76 -1.99
C VAL A 94 -8.03 6.65 -1.02
N LEU A 95 -6.86 7.15 -1.40
CA LEU A 95 -6.02 8.04 -0.58
C LEU A 95 -6.49 9.50 -0.53
N GLY A 96 -7.50 9.89 -1.32
CA GLY A 96 -7.99 11.26 -1.37
C GLY A 96 -7.61 12.02 -2.64
N GLY A 97 -7.09 11.33 -3.64
CA GLY A 97 -6.77 11.89 -4.95
C GLY A 97 -5.35 12.44 -5.05
N ALA A 98 -5.13 13.31 -6.05
CA ALA A 98 -3.81 13.83 -6.41
C ALA A 98 -3.13 14.72 -5.34
N SER A 99 -3.81 15.07 -4.26
CA SER A 99 -3.23 15.82 -3.15
C SER A 99 -2.34 14.96 -2.25
N TYR A 100 -2.46 13.65 -2.30
CA TYR A 100 -1.60 12.76 -1.53
C TYR A 100 -0.21 12.69 -2.18
N PRO A 101 0.88 12.98 -1.43
CA PRO A 101 2.21 13.25 -2.02
C PRO A 101 2.90 12.01 -2.58
N TYR A 102 2.49 10.82 -2.19
CA TYR A 102 3.13 9.55 -2.57
C TYR A 102 2.29 8.74 -3.58
N VAL A 103 1.65 9.44 -4.52
CA VAL A 103 1.11 8.86 -5.75
C VAL A 103 2.14 9.04 -6.85
N VAL A 104 2.58 7.96 -7.47
CA VAL A 104 3.58 7.97 -8.55
C VAL A 104 2.96 7.46 -9.85
N PRO A 105 3.44 7.88 -11.03
CA PRO A 105 2.96 7.32 -12.28
C PRO A 105 3.22 5.81 -12.36
N ALA A 106 2.24 5.06 -12.86
CA ALA A 106 2.38 3.62 -13.06
C ALA A 106 3.52 3.30 -14.05
N ASP A 107 4.17 2.16 -13.88
CA ASP A 107 5.30 1.71 -14.70
C ASP A 107 6.48 2.70 -14.75
N GLN A 108 6.71 3.45 -13.66
CA GLN A 108 7.82 4.41 -13.55
C GLN A 108 8.72 4.07 -12.35
N PRO A 109 9.66 3.09 -12.49
CA PRO A 109 10.47 2.62 -11.37
C PRO A 109 11.36 3.70 -10.76
N VAL A 110 11.80 4.70 -11.55
CA VAL A 110 12.59 5.82 -11.03
C VAL A 110 11.78 6.71 -10.11
N ALA A 111 10.53 7.03 -10.50
CA ALA A 111 9.63 7.81 -9.66
C ALA A 111 9.28 7.06 -8.38
N LEU A 112 9.04 5.76 -8.47
CA LEU A 112 8.78 4.89 -7.32
C LEU A 112 9.98 4.89 -6.35
N ALA A 113 11.20 4.70 -6.86
CA ALA A 113 12.41 4.73 -6.04
C ALA A 113 12.62 6.08 -5.34
N GLN A 114 12.28 7.19 -6.00
CA GLN A 114 12.33 8.52 -5.40
C GLN A 114 11.29 8.68 -4.28
N ALA A 115 10.07 8.19 -4.49
CA ALA A 115 9.03 8.23 -3.47
C ALA A 115 9.40 7.40 -2.23
N ILE A 116 9.93 6.18 -2.42
CA ILE A 116 10.42 5.32 -1.32
C ILE A 116 11.51 6.05 -0.53
N LYS A 117 12.47 6.66 -1.21
CA LYS A 117 13.52 7.42 -0.58
C LYS A 117 12.99 8.62 0.20
N SER A 118 12.06 9.38 -0.37
CA SER A 118 11.48 10.55 0.28
C SER A 118 10.69 10.16 1.53
N LEU A 119 9.84 9.14 1.43
CA LEU A 119 9.08 8.65 2.58
C LEU A 119 9.99 8.02 3.65
N GLY A 120 11.04 7.28 3.26
CA GLY A 120 12.02 6.74 4.18
C GLY A 120 12.83 7.83 4.92
N THR A 121 13.07 8.98 4.28
CA THR A 121 13.67 10.15 4.92
C THR A 121 12.69 10.77 5.92
N GLU A 122 11.43 10.95 5.55
CA GLU A 122 10.38 11.52 6.41
C GLU A 122 10.14 10.63 7.64
N LEU A 123 10.13 9.31 7.50
CA LEU A 123 10.05 8.35 8.61
C LEU A 123 11.16 8.55 9.66
N ARG A 124 12.32 9.06 9.28
CA ARG A 124 13.45 9.27 10.19
C ARG A 124 13.56 10.68 10.72
N GLU A 125 13.18 11.67 9.94
CA GLU A 125 13.52 13.09 10.20
C GLU A 125 12.31 13.94 10.54
N ASP A 126 11.09 13.53 10.15
CA ASP A 126 9.86 14.30 10.37
C ASP A 126 8.68 13.40 10.77
N THR A 127 8.82 12.77 11.92
CA THR A 127 7.81 11.84 12.47
C THR A 127 6.50 12.53 12.80
N ASP A 128 6.49 13.81 13.10
CA ASP A 128 5.28 14.56 13.45
C ASP A 128 4.41 14.81 12.22
N ALA A 129 5.00 15.27 11.11
CA ALA A 129 4.28 15.43 9.83
C ALA A 129 3.75 14.10 9.29
N LEU A 130 4.53 13.03 9.45
CA LEU A 130 4.09 11.69 9.07
C LEU A 130 2.92 11.20 9.94
N ALA A 131 2.97 11.42 11.25
CA ALA A 131 1.91 11.04 12.17
C ALA A 131 0.61 11.81 11.88
N GLU A 132 0.70 13.09 11.52
CA GLU A 132 -0.45 13.88 11.08
C GLU A 132 -1.06 13.29 9.80
N ARG A 133 -0.26 13.06 8.77
CA ARG A 133 -0.70 12.49 7.49
C ARG A 133 -1.34 11.10 7.65
N THR A 134 -0.73 10.21 8.41
CA THR A 134 -1.30 8.87 8.64
C THR A 134 -2.57 8.94 9.48
N SER A 135 -2.70 9.94 10.36
CA SER A 135 -3.94 10.21 11.08
C SER A 135 -5.05 10.71 10.16
N GLU A 136 -4.76 11.61 9.21
CA GLU A 136 -5.71 12.05 8.19
C GLU A 136 -6.21 10.88 7.34
N LEU A 137 -5.29 10.01 6.91
CA LEU A 137 -5.65 8.79 6.19
C LEU A 137 -6.54 7.84 7.01
N PHE A 138 -6.23 7.67 8.29
CA PHE A 138 -7.06 6.87 9.20
C PHE A 138 -8.47 7.43 9.34
N TRP A 139 -8.63 8.74 9.52
CA TRP A 139 -9.96 9.37 9.60
C TRP A 139 -10.72 9.23 8.29
N ARG A 140 -10.03 9.42 7.14
CA ARG A 140 -10.62 9.17 5.83
C ARG A 140 -11.10 7.73 5.69
N TRP A 141 -10.29 6.75 6.12
CA TRP A 141 -10.69 5.35 6.15
C TRP A 141 -11.93 5.15 7.02
N GLN A 142 -11.94 5.70 8.21
CA GLN A 142 -13.04 5.55 9.16
C GLN A 142 -14.36 6.08 8.60
N GLU A 143 -14.34 7.20 7.92
CA GLU A 143 -15.52 7.84 7.33
C GLU A 143 -16.00 7.14 6.05
N ASN A 144 -15.09 6.56 5.28
CA ASN A 144 -15.43 6.09 3.94
C ASN A 144 -15.35 4.58 3.77
N TYR A 145 -14.50 3.88 4.49
CA TYR A 145 -14.15 2.49 4.21
C TYR A 145 -14.29 1.55 5.40
N SER A 146 -14.55 2.08 6.59
CA SER A 146 -14.78 1.25 7.78
C SER A 146 -16.06 0.41 7.65
N PRO A 147 -16.16 -0.71 8.37
CA PRO A 147 -17.40 -1.49 8.45
C PRO A 147 -18.60 -0.66 8.92
N GLU A 148 -18.38 0.30 9.81
CA GLU A 148 -19.39 1.21 10.34
C GLU A 148 -19.91 2.14 9.26
N ALA A 149 -19.03 2.77 8.49
CA ALA A 149 -19.39 3.60 7.35
C ALA A 149 -20.16 2.79 6.27
N GLY A 150 -19.75 1.54 6.06
CA GLY A 150 -20.46 0.62 5.17
C GLY A 150 -21.88 0.33 5.63
N LYS A 151 -22.09 0.03 6.91
CA LYS A 151 -23.42 -0.20 7.50
C LYS A 151 -24.34 1.00 7.34
N VAL A 152 -23.85 2.21 7.60
CA VAL A 152 -24.63 3.45 7.44
C VAL A 152 -25.09 3.60 6.00
N ARG A 153 -24.17 3.48 5.03
CA ARG A 153 -24.51 3.61 3.59
C ARG A 153 -25.52 2.58 3.11
N VAL A 154 -25.34 1.32 3.51
CA VAL A 154 -26.30 0.26 3.18
C VAL A 154 -27.67 0.56 3.79
N GLY A 155 -27.72 1.03 5.05
CA GLY A 155 -28.96 1.46 5.71
C GLY A 155 -29.69 2.55 4.94
N GLU A 156 -29.00 3.62 4.56
CA GLU A 156 -29.54 4.72 3.76
C GLU A 156 -30.08 4.26 2.39
N ILE A 157 -29.40 3.34 1.73
CA ILE A 157 -29.86 2.77 0.47
C ILE A 157 -31.16 1.98 0.69
N LEU A 158 -31.18 1.09 1.69
CA LEU A 158 -32.36 0.27 1.98
C LEU A 158 -33.58 1.12 2.32
N GLU A 159 -33.44 2.19 3.09
CA GLU A 159 -34.54 3.10 3.43
C GLU A 159 -35.18 3.76 2.20
N ARG A 160 -34.41 3.98 1.13
CA ARG A 160 -34.93 4.51 -0.15
C ARG A 160 -35.80 3.51 -0.93
N PHE A 161 -35.57 2.20 -0.71
CA PHE A 161 -36.31 1.15 -1.39
C PHE A 161 -37.56 0.66 -0.62
N ILE A 162 -37.64 0.99 0.68
CA ILE A 162 -38.76 0.55 1.54
C ILE A 162 -39.91 1.61 1.56
N ARG A 163 -39.69 2.79 1.01
CA ARG A 163 -40.70 3.83 0.82
C ARG A 163 -41.38 3.67 -0.52
#